data_4f94101305aae5baadfd9fc40ee04fb8
#
_entry.id   4f94101305aae5baadfd9fc40ee04fb8
#
_cell.length_a   1.000
_cell.length_b   1.000
_cell.length_c   1.000
_cell.angle_alpha   90.00
_cell.angle_beta   90.00
_cell.angle_gamma   90.00
#
_symmetry.space_group_name_H-M   'P 1'
#
loop_
_entity.id
_entity.type
_entity.pdbx_description
1 polymer ?
#
loop_
_entity_poly.entity_id
_entity_poly.type
_entity_poly.pdbx_seq_one_letter_code
_entity_poly.pdbx_strand_id
1 'polypeptide(L)'
;ALPIYQNHFNKVVFGEVGKEIMESTKDKGFFALSAYVAGTRSFYAKKPITKPEDLKGLKIRVQASPTTLKMIELMGGSPTPISFGEVYTAMQQGVVDGAENNVPSWVQTRHIEIAKVFSEDEHASIPDFLVISSKTWDKLTPEQQQILNEAAKASRAYQQKLWDKIDADTRAQAKAMGGEIIKVDKAPFRAAVQPLFDDFKKDPKQAALLAKFEAAAE
;
A
#
# COMPACT_ATOMS: atom_id res chain seq x y z
N ALA A 1 -1.79 -9.06 3.56
CA ALA A 1 -3.01 -8.32 3.22
C ALA A 1 -4.02 -9.27 2.59
N LEU A 2 -5.27 -9.16 2.97
CA LEU A 2 -6.36 -9.83 2.27
C LEU A 2 -6.45 -9.19 0.88
N PRO A 3 -6.77 -9.91 -0.21
CA PRO A 3 -7.12 -9.29 -1.47
C PRO A 3 -8.39 -8.48 -1.21
N ILE A 4 -8.19 -7.19 -1.01
CA ILE A 4 -9.27 -6.27 -0.67
C ILE A 4 -9.82 -5.79 -2.00
N TYR A 5 -10.97 -6.30 -2.41
CA TYR A 5 -11.74 -5.66 -3.48
C TYR A 5 -12.00 -4.21 -3.10
N GLN A 6 -12.03 -3.30 -4.06
CA GLN A 6 -12.20 -1.86 -3.81
C GLN A 6 -13.38 -1.55 -2.86
N ASN A 7 -14.48 -2.29 -2.99
CA ASN A 7 -15.63 -2.13 -2.10
C ASN A 7 -15.31 -2.52 -0.64
N HIS A 8 -14.55 -3.60 -0.43
CA HIS A 8 -14.12 -4.01 0.90
C HIS A 8 -13.15 -2.98 1.49
N PHE A 9 -12.15 -2.53 0.72
CA PHE A 9 -11.26 -1.45 1.13
C PHE A 9 -12.04 -0.21 1.57
N ASN A 10 -13.03 0.22 0.78
CA ASN A 10 -13.84 1.39 1.10
C ASN A 10 -14.66 1.20 2.39
N LYS A 11 -15.28 0.02 2.58
CA LYS A 11 -16.02 -0.30 3.82
C LYS A 11 -15.12 -0.26 5.06
N VAL A 12 -13.91 -0.80 4.95
CA VAL A 12 -12.94 -0.82 6.06
C VAL A 12 -12.38 0.58 6.32
N VAL A 13 -11.74 1.18 5.33
CA VAL A 13 -10.92 2.39 5.52
C VAL A 13 -11.79 3.64 5.74
N PHE A 14 -12.96 3.69 5.13
CA PHE A 14 -13.88 4.83 5.27
C PHE A 14 -15.05 4.57 6.23
N GLY A 15 -15.07 3.39 6.86
CA GLY A 15 -16.03 3.01 7.90
C GLY A 15 -15.47 3.20 9.32
N GLU A 16 -16.16 2.57 10.29
CA GLU A 16 -15.80 2.67 11.71
C GLU A 16 -14.40 2.12 12.02
N VAL A 17 -13.98 1.06 11.32
CA VAL A 17 -12.64 0.47 11.49
C VAL A 17 -11.55 1.46 11.09
N GLY A 18 -11.73 2.14 9.96
CA GLY A 18 -10.79 3.16 9.51
C GLY A 18 -10.72 4.36 10.45
N LYS A 19 -11.87 4.76 11.03
CA LYS A 19 -11.92 5.81 12.05
C LYS A 19 -11.12 5.42 13.29
N GLU A 20 -11.31 4.20 13.81
CA GLU A 20 -10.53 3.67 14.94
C GLU A 20 -9.02 3.70 14.64
N ILE A 21 -8.61 3.30 13.42
CA ILE A 21 -7.22 3.34 13.00
C ILE A 21 -6.69 4.78 12.92
N MET A 22 -7.44 5.70 12.33
CA MET A 22 -7.05 7.10 12.19
C MET A 22 -6.83 7.79 13.54
N GLU A 23 -7.58 7.41 14.57
CA GLU A 23 -7.48 7.95 15.93
C GLU A 23 -6.43 7.23 16.80
N SER A 24 -5.97 6.03 16.40
CA SER A 24 -5.16 5.12 17.23
C SER A 24 -3.79 5.64 17.63
N THR A 25 -3.31 6.69 16.97
CA THR A 25 -1.99 7.30 17.21
C THR A 25 -2.06 8.64 17.94
N LYS A 26 -3.25 9.05 18.39
CA LYS A 26 -3.46 10.35 19.04
C LYS A 26 -2.62 10.52 20.31
N ASP A 27 -2.46 9.44 21.08
CA ASP A 27 -1.60 9.37 22.27
C ASP A 27 -0.10 9.38 21.92
N LYS A 28 0.26 9.12 20.67
CA LYS A 28 1.64 9.21 20.14
C LYS A 28 2.00 10.59 19.61
N GLY A 29 1.10 11.55 19.71
CA GLY A 29 1.31 12.94 19.33
C GLY A 29 0.87 13.32 17.92
N PHE A 30 0.17 12.43 17.21
CA PHE A 30 -0.45 12.72 15.91
C PHE A 30 -1.65 11.82 15.67
N PHE A 31 -2.52 12.20 14.74
CA PHE A 31 -3.61 11.37 14.25
C PHE A 31 -3.98 11.74 12.81
N ALA A 32 -4.78 10.91 12.16
CA ALA A 32 -5.19 11.17 10.78
C ALA A 32 -6.52 11.90 10.72
N LEU A 33 -6.58 12.94 9.88
CA LEU A 33 -7.81 13.66 9.54
C LEU A 33 -8.57 12.98 8.41
N SER A 34 -7.86 12.29 7.53
CA SER A 34 -8.44 11.58 6.39
C SER A 34 -7.53 10.44 5.94
N ALA A 35 -8.14 9.48 5.24
CA ALA A 35 -7.44 8.47 4.47
C ALA A 35 -7.73 8.66 2.98
N TYR A 36 -6.75 8.37 2.13
CA TYR A 36 -6.82 8.47 0.68
C TYR A 36 -6.59 7.11 0.04
N VAL A 37 -7.18 6.90 -1.13
CA VAL A 37 -6.92 5.71 -1.94
C VAL A 37 -5.53 5.81 -2.56
N ALA A 38 -4.75 4.74 -2.42
CA ALA A 38 -3.44 4.61 -3.06
C ALA A 38 -3.32 3.35 -3.93
N GLY A 39 -4.46 2.72 -4.24
CA GLY A 39 -4.54 1.51 -5.06
C GLY A 39 -3.96 0.27 -4.39
N THR A 40 -3.77 -0.75 -5.19
CA THR A 40 -3.11 -2.00 -4.80
C THR A 40 -1.63 -1.96 -5.13
N ARG A 41 -0.84 -2.62 -4.30
CA ARG A 41 0.60 -2.75 -4.47
C ARG A 41 0.91 -4.12 -5.04
N SER A 42 1.79 -4.14 -6.02
CA SER A 42 2.23 -5.34 -6.72
C SER A 42 3.72 -5.27 -7.05
N PHE A 43 4.32 -6.40 -7.38
CA PHE A 43 5.73 -6.47 -7.75
C PHE A 43 5.99 -5.94 -9.14
N TYR A 44 7.12 -5.26 -9.32
CA TYR A 44 7.68 -4.96 -10.63
C TYR A 44 9.19 -5.22 -10.67
N ALA A 45 9.63 -5.88 -11.74
CA ALA A 45 11.00 -6.30 -11.95
C ALA A 45 11.35 -6.38 -13.44
N LYS A 46 12.59 -6.80 -13.76
CA LYS A 46 13.00 -7.05 -15.14
C LYS A 46 12.35 -8.29 -15.75
N LYS A 47 11.89 -9.23 -14.89
CA LYS A 47 11.24 -10.49 -15.29
C LYS A 47 9.89 -10.62 -14.57
N PRO A 48 8.95 -11.40 -15.10
CA PRO A 48 7.70 -11.70 -14.43
C PRO A 48 7.91 -12.35 -13.05
N ILE A 49 7.07 -11.98 -12.09
CA ILE A 49 6.93 -12.62 -10.78
C ILE A 49 5.50 -13.18 -10.73
N THR A 50 5.34 -14.45 -11.09
CA THR A 50 4.03 -15.10 -11.25
C THR A 50 3.62 -15.96 -10.06
N LYS A 51 4.58 -16.28 -9.21
CA LYS A 51 4.42 -17.07 -7.98
C LYS A 51 5.52 -16.70 -6.97
N PRO A 52 5.35 -17.02 -5.69
CA PRO A 52 6.33 -16.69 -4.65
C PRO A 52 7.75 -17.20 -4.95
N GLU A 53 7.88 -18.38 -5.57
CA GLU A 53 9.18 -18.97 -5.88
C GLU A 53 10.01 -18.13 -6.85
N ASP A 54 9.35 -17.28 -7.67
CA ASP A 54 10.04 -16.37 -8.59
C ASP A 54 10.76 -15.23 -7.87
N LEU A 55 10.44 -14.99 -6.59
CA LEU A 55 11.14 -14.03 -5.71
C LEU A 55 12.45 -14.58 -5.15
N LYS A 56 12.69 -15.89 -5.25
CA LYS A 56 13.88 -16.52 -4.67
C LYS A 56 15.16 -15.96 -5.28
N GLY A 57 16.02 -15.42 -4.42
CA GLY A 57 17.28 -14.80 -4.83
C GLY A 57 17.15 -13.36 -5.32
N LEU A 58 15.94 -12.81 -5.41
CA LEU A 58 15.74 -11.41 -5.78
C LEU A 58 15.79 -10.50 -4.55
N LYS A 59 16.50 -9.40 -4.69
CA LYS A 59 16.48 -8.27 -3.74
C LYS A 59 15.33 -7.34 -4.14
N ILE A 60 14.30 -7.31 -3.33
CA ILE A 60 13.11 -6.47 -3.57
C ILE A 60 13.17 -5.26 -2.66
N ARG A 61 13.18 -4.08 -3.26
CA ARG A 61 13.05 -2.85 -2.48
C ARG A 61 11.67 -2.78 -1.82
N VAL A 62 11.66 -2.42 -0.56
CA VAL A 62 10.46 -2.22 0.24
C VAL A 62 10.54 -0.94 1.07
N GLN A 63 9.42 -0.53 1.64
CA GLN A 63 9.40 0.48 2.69
C GLN A 63 9.97 -0.09 3.99
N ALA A 64 10.48 0.77 4.88
CA ALA A 64 11.01 0.37 6.19
C ALA A 64 9.87 -0.01 7.16
N SER A 65 9.17 -1.09 6.86
CA SER A 65 8.03 -1.62 7.62
C SER A 65 8.33 -3.08 8.03
N PRO A 66 8.33 -3.42 9.34
CA PRO A 66 8.53 -4.80 9.77
C PRO A 66 7.56 -5.79 9.13
N THR A 67 6.31 -5.38 8.93
CA THR A 67 5.28 -6.20 8.27
C THR A 67 5.64 -6.47 6.82
N THR A 68 6.08 -5.44 6.08
CA THR A 68 6.44 -5.61 4.66
C THR A 68 7.73 -6.41 4.51
N LEU A 69 8.73 -6.19 5.38
CA LEU A 69 9.94 -7.02 5.40
C LEU A 69 9.58 -8.49 5.57
N LYS A 70 8.79 -8.81 6.61
CA LYS A 70 8.37 -10.18 6.90
C LYS A 70 7.55 -10.81 5.77
N MET A 71 6.68 -10.02 5.14
CA MET A 71 5.87 -10.47 4.01
C MET A 71 6.75 -10.93 2.84
N ILE A 72 7.75 -10.15 2.44
CA ILE A 72 8.66 -10.50 1.34
C ILE A 72 9.52 -11.73 1.69
N GLU A 73 10.00 -11.82 2.94
CA GLU A 73 10.74 -13.00 3.42
C GLU A 73 9.90 -14.28 3.31
N LEU A 74 8.64 -14.22 3.75
CA LEU A 74 7.72 -15.36 3.68
C LEU A 74 7.41 -15.78 2.23
N MET A 75 7.44 -14.83 1.30
CA MET A 75 7.29 -15.10 -0.12
C MET A 75 8.61 -15.60 -0.77
N GLY A 76 9.72 -15.66 -0.03
CA GLY A 76 11.01 -16.18 -0.48
C GLY A 76 11.96 -15.15 -1.08
N GLY A 77 11.61 -13.87 -1.10
CA GLY A 77 12.45 -12.77 -1.56
C GLY A 77 13.37 -12.21 -0.46
N SER A 78 14.32 -11.37 -0.86
CA SER A 78 15.20 -10.63 0.06
C SER A 78 14.76 -9.17 0.13
N PRO A 79 14.05 -8.75 1.19
CA PRO A 79 13.58 -7.38 1.31
C PRO A 79 14.75 -6.42 1.59
N THR A 80 14.78 -5.30 0.88
CA THR A 80 15.81 -4.28 1.01
C THR A 80 15.14 -2.93 1.26
N PRO A 81 15.11 -2.42 2.51
CA PRO A 81 14.48 -1.14 2.81
C PRO A 81 15.34 0.01 2.26
N ILE A 82 14.77 0.79 1.35
CA ILE A 82 15.40 1.95 0.71
C ILE A 82 14.37 3.07 0.62
N SER A 83 14.80 4.34 0.85
CA SER A 83 13.95 5.53 0.69
C SER A 83 13.37 5.61 -0.71
N PHE A 84 12.12 6.09 -0.85
CA PHE A 84 11.43 6.08 -2.14
C PHE A 84 12.18 6.84 -3.26
N GLY A 85 12.77 7.99 -2.92
CA GLY A 85 13.54 8.79 -3.90
C GLY A 85 14.81 8.12 -4.42
N GLU A 86 15.29 7.06 -3.78
CA GLU A 86 16.52 6.33 -4.15
C GLU A 86 16.24 5.07 -4.99
N VAL A 87 14.96 4.67 -5.13
CA VAL A 87 14.59 3.39 -5.75
C VAL A 87 15.02 3.30 -7.20
N TYR A 88 14.83 4.36 -7.99
CA TYR A 88 15.24 4.40 -9.40
C TYR A 88 16.75 4.11 -9.53
N THR A 89 17.57 4.84 -8.79
CA THR A 89 19.04 4.67 -8.82
C THR A 89 19.45 3.30 -8.31
N ALA A 90 18.84 2.80 -7.25
CA ALA A 90 19.14 1.48 -6.69
C ALA A 90 18.84 0.34 -7.69
N MET A 91 17.73 0.42 -8.43
CA MET A 91 17.42 -0.54 -9.50
C MET A 91 18.36 -0.38 -10.69
N GLN A 92 18.69 0.84 -11.06
CA GLN A 92 19.61 1.13 -12.17
C GLN A 92 21.00 0.57 -11.91
N GLN A 93 21.50 0.70 -10.69
CA GLN A 93 22.79 0.18 -10.26
C GLN A 93 22.78 -1.33 -9.90
N GLY A 94 21.61 -1.97 -9.92
CA GLY A 94 21.49 -3.38 -9.54
C GLY A 94 21.66 -3.65 -8.05
N VAL A 95 21.51 -2.64 -7.19
CA VAL A 95 21.46 -2.81 -5.73
C VAL A 95 20.23 -3.62 -5.34
N VAL A 96 19.12 -3.42 -6.06
CA VAL A 96 17.90 -4.22 -5.99
C VAL A 96 17.48 -4.68 -7.38
N ASP A 97 16.79 -5.82 -7.45
CA ASP A 97 16.33 -6.44 -8.71
C ASP A 97 14.94 -5.95 -9.13
N GLY A 98 14.19 -5.43 -8.19
CA GLY A 98 12.84 -4.91 -8.37
C GLY A 98 12.32 -4.22 -7.13
N ALA A 99 11.05 -3.84 -7.17
CA ALA A 99 10.37 -3.21 -6.06
C ALA A 99 8.87 -3.57 -6.09
N GLU A 100 8.11 -3.02 -5.16
CA GLU A 100 6.66 -3.18 -5.10
C GLU A 100 6.00 -1.81 -4.90
N ASN A 101 4.93 -1.55 -5.60
CA ASN A 101 4.09 -0.35 -5.48
C ASN A 101 2.84 -0.46 -6.38
N ASN A 102 2.07 0.63 -6.49
CA ASN A 102 0.97 0.78 -7.43
C ASN A 102 1.45 1.18 -8.84
N VAL A 103 0.59 1.03 -9.85
CA VAL A 103 0.91 1.34 -11.25
C VAL A 103 1.27 2.83 -11.45
N PRO A 104 0.53 3.81 -10.87
CA PRO A 104 0.91 5.22 -10.97
C PRO A 104 2.33 5.49 -10.47
N SER A 105 2.73 4.94 -9.33
CA SER A 105 4.09 5.11 -8.80
C SER A 105 5.13 4.51 -9.75
N TRP A 106 4.92 3.28 -10.25
CA TRP A 106 5.82 2.62 -11.18
C TRP A 106 6.09 3.44 -12.45
N VAL A 107 5.04 4.06 -13.00
CA VAL A 107 5.13 4.84 -14.24
C VAL A 107 5.67 6.24 -13.99
N GLN A 108 5.09 7.00 -13.04
CA GLN A 108 5.41 8.41 -12.83
C GLN A 108 6.81 8.63 -12.27
N THR A 109 7.35 7.68 -11.49
CA THR A 109 8.74 7.73 -11.02
C THR A 109 9.73 7.10 -12.00
N ARG A 110 9.27 6.71 -13.18
CA ARG A 110 10.07 6.12 -14.26
C ARG A 110 10.71 4.77 -13.92
N HIS A 111 10.28 4.11 -12.83
CA HIS A 111 10.78 2.78 -12.47
C HIS A 111 10.57 1.77 -13.60
N ILE A 112 9.51 1.95 -14.39
CA ILE A 112 9.19 1.18 -15.61
C ILE A 112 10.33 1.12 -16.63
N GLU A 113 11.22 2.10 -16.67
CA GLU A 113 12.34 2.12 -17.61
C GLU A 113 13.36 1.01 -17.34
N ILE A 114 13.46 0.59 -16.07
CA ILE A 114 14.42 -0.41 -15.61
C ILE A 114 13.71 -1.74 -15.34
N ALA A 115 12.57 -1.71 -14.67
CA ALA A 115 11.74 -2.85 -14.29
C ALA A 115 10.46 -2.84 -15.13
N LYS A 116 10.51 -3.45 -16.32
CA LYS A 116 9.45 -3.32 -17.33
C LYS A 116 8.24 -4.21 -17.10
N VAL A 117 8.31 -5.19 -16.21
CA VAL A 117 7.22 -6.12 -15.96
C VAL A 117 6.59 -5.81 -14.60
N PHE A 118 5.30 -5.51 -14.62
CA PHE A 118 4.45 -5.31 -13.44
C PHE A 118 3.57 -6.54 -13.27
N SER A 119 3.77 -7.30 -12.20
CA SER A 119 3.04 -8.54 -11.92
C SER A 119 1.94 -8.25 -10.92
N GLU A 120 0.68 -8.20 -11.37
CA GLU A 120 -0.49 -7.83 -10.55
C GLU A 120 -0.88 -8.94 -9.56
N ASP A 121 -0.03 -9.19 -8.58
CA ASP A 121 -0.31 -10.06 -7.45
C ASP A 121 -1.15 -9.39 -6.36
N GLU A 122 -1.18 -8.04 -6.37
CA GLU A 122 -1.99 -7.19 -5.47
C GLU A 122 -1.87 -7.62 -3.99
N HIS A 123 -0.63 -7.87 -3.54
CA HIS A 123 -0.34 -8.40 -2.20
C HIS A 123 -0.69 -7.44 -1.06
N ALA A 124 -0.86 -6.14 -1.34
CA ALA A 124 -1.25 -5.15 -0.35
C ALA A 124 -2.16 -4.07 -0.95
N SER A 125 -3.04 -3.52 -0.09
CA SER A 125 -3.76 -2.29 -0.34
C SER A 125 -3.61 -1.43 0.91
N ILE A 126 -2.89 -0.32 0.80
CA ILE A 126 -2.51 0.53 1.92
C ILE A 126 -3.03 1.94 1.62
N PRO A 127 -3.88 2.53 2.47
CA PRO A 127 -4.29 3.92 2.30
C PRO A 127 -3.13 4.86 2.65
N ASP A 128 -3.11 6.03 2.01
CA ASP A 128 -2.32 7.16 2.48
C ASP A 128 -3.12 7.95 3.52
N PHE A 129 -2.45 8.50 4.53
CA PHE A 129 -3.11 9.25 5.58
C PHE A 129 -2.69 10.73 5.58
N LEU A 130 -3.69 11.61 5.65
CA LEU A 130 -3.48 13.02 5.98
C LEU A 130 -3.41 13.15 7.49
N VAL A 131 -2.22 13.40 8.03
CA VAL A 131 -2.00 13.44 9.47
C VAL A 131 -1.81 14.88 9.99
N ILE A 132 -2.19 15.09 11.24
CA ILE A 132 -1.95 16.33 11.96
C ILE A 132 -1.29 16.03 13.32
N SER A 133 -0.40 16.91 13.78
CA SER A 133 0.15 16.84 15.12
C SER A 133 -0.94 17.12 16.15
N SER A 134 -1.07 16.26 17.18
CA SER A 134 -1.99 16.51 18.31
C SER A 134 -1.71 17.85 18.96
N LYS A 135 -0.43 18.22 19.11
CA LYS A 135 0.01 19.49 19.68
C LYS A 135 -0.44 20.73 18.86
N THR A 136 -0.53 20.58 17.54
CA THR A 136 -1.06 21.63 16.65
C THR A 136 -2.57 21.68 16.75
N TRP A 137 -3.22 20.52 16.71
CA TRP A 137 -4.67 20.38 16.81
C TRP A 137 -5.25 21.00 18.08
N ASP A 138 -4.61 20.76 19.23
CA ASP A 138 -5.05 21.26 20.52
C ASP A 138 -4.95 22.81 20.67
N LYS A 139 -4.21 23.47 19.76
CA LYS A 139 -4.13 24.95 19.70
C LYS A 139 -5.20 25.58 18.82
N LEU A 140 -5.89 24.78 18.02
CA LEU A 140 -6.94 25.26 17.13
C LEU A 140 -8.24 25.47 17.90
N THR A 141 -8.99 26.50 17.52
CA THR A 141 -10.36 26.68 18.01
C THR A 141 -11.26 25.57 17.49
N PRO A 142 -12.40 25.28 18.15
CA PRO A 142 -13.37 24.31 17.64
C PRO A 142 -13.82 24.59 16.20
N GLU A 143 -13.98 25.86 15.85
CA GLU A 143 -14.32 26.30 14.49
C GLU A 143 -13.23 25.95 13.49
N GLN A 144 -11.94 26.21 13.82
CA GLN A 144 -10.81 25.86 12.98
C GLN A 144 -10.68 24.33 12.81
N GLN A 145 -10.91 23.57 13.87
CA GLN A 145 -10.93 22.09 13.82
C GLN A 145 -12.04 21.58 12.89
N GLN A 146 -13.22 22.18 12.95
CA GLN A 146 -14.34 21.84 12.07
C GLN A 146 -13.99 22.14 10.61
N ILE A 147 -13.44 23.31 10.30
CA ILE A 147 -13.00 23.68 8.94
C ILE A 147 -12.00 22.66 8.38
N LEU A 148 -11.01 22.25 9.17
CA LEU A 148 -10.03 21.25 8.75
C LEU A 148 -10.65 19.87 8.49
N ASN A 149 -11.57 19.44 9.35
CA ASN A 149 -12.29 18.17 9.15
C ASN A 149 -13.13 18.19 7.86
N GLU A 150 -13.84 19.29 7.61
CA GLU A 150 -14.65 19.45 6.40
C GLU A 150 -13.76 19.49 5.13
N ALA A 151 -12.65 20.23 5.19
CA ALA A 151 -11.69 20.30 4.10
C ALA A 151 -11.05 18.92 3.82
N ALA A 152 -10.67 18.18 4.85
CA ALA A 152 -10.12 16.83 4.74
C ALA A 152 -11.14 15.86 4.11
N LYS A 153 -12.41 15.94 4.51
CA LYS A 153 -13.50 15.16 3.92
C LYS A 153 -13.74 15.50 2.45
N ALA A 154 -13.75 16.78 2.11
CA ALA A 154 -13.93 17.24 0.73
C ALA A 154 -12.74 16.82 -0.16
N SER A 155 -11.51 16.95 0.34
CA SER A 155 -10.29 16.55 -0.38
C SER A 155 -10.26 15.05 -0.68
N ARG A 156 -10.75 14.21 0.23
CA ARG A 156 -10.87 12.76 0.01
C ARG A 156 -11.78 12.44 -1.18
N ALA A 157 -12.97 13.04 -1.22
CA ALA A 157 -13.94 12.81 -2.29
C ALA A 157 -13.39 13.27 -3.66
N TYR A 158 -12.60 14.34 -3.67
CA TYR A 158 -11.93 14.82 -4.88
C TYR A 158 -10.78 13.88 -5.29
N GLN A 159 -9.93 13.47 -4.37
CA GLN A 159 -8.80 12.57 -4.60
C GLN A 159 -9.25 11.23 -5.17
N GLN A 160 -10.34 10.66 -4.66
CA GLN A 160 -10.90 9.39 -5.16
C GLN A 160 -11.19 9.48 -6.67
N LYS A 161 -11.83 10.56 -7.12
CA LYS A 161 -12.14 10.77 -8.54
C LYS A 161 -10.87 10.92 -9.39
N LEU A 162 -9.86 11.63 -8.86
CA LEU A 162 -8.58 11.79 -9.55
C LEU A 162 -7.82 10.47 -9.61
N TRP A 163 -7.88 9.66 -8.56
CA TRP A 163 -7.16 8.38 -8.50
C TRP A 163 -7.61 7.43 -9.60
N ASP A 164 -8.93 7.27 -9.78
CA ASP A 164 -9.49 6.38 -10.80
C ASP A 164 -9.01 6.79 -12.20
N LYS A 165 -8.96 8.10 -12.46
CA LYS A 165 -8.43 8.64 -13.71
C LYS A 165 -6.94 8.39 -13.88
N ILE A 166 -6.14 8.67 -12.84
CA ILE A 166 -4.68 8.52 -12.88
C ILE A 166 -4.30 7.05 -13.06
N ASP A 167 -4.96 6.11 -12.40
CA ASP A 167 -4.69 4.68 -12.59
C ASP A 167 -4.94 4.25 -14.05
N ALA A 168 -6.08 4.64 -14.63
CA ALA A 168 -6.39 4.35 -16.03
C ALA A 168 -5.38 4.97 -17.01
N ASP A 169 -5.06 6.25 -16.83
CA ASP A 169 -4.12 6.99 -17.68
C ASP A 169 -2.71 6.39 -17.60
N THR A 170 -2.24 6.03 -16.40
CA THR A 170 -0.90 5.46 -16.23
C THR A 170 -0.78 4.03 -16.74
N ARG A 171 -1.84 3.24 -16.71
CA ARG A 171 -1.86 1.92 -17.37
C ARG A 171 -1.71 2.04 -18.89
N ALA A 172 -2.39 3.01 -19.51
CA ALA A 172 -2.21 3.30 -20.93
C ALA A 172 -0.80 3.79 -21.23
N GLN A 173 -0.26 4.68 -20.39
CA GLN A 173 1.10 5.19 -20.51
C GLN A 173 2.15 4.08 -20.36
N ALA A 174 1.97 3.16 -19.42
CA ALA A 174 2.86 2.02 -19.22
C ALA A 174 3.02 1.21 -20.50
N LYS A 175 1.92 0.91 -21.19
CA LYS A 175 1.95 0.22 -22.49
C LYS A 175 2.72 1.01 -23.54
N ALA A 176 2.51 2.32 -23.62
CA ALA A 176 3.24 3.19 -24.57
C ALA A 176 4.74 3.26 -24.27
N MET A 177 5.16 3.11 -23.02
CA MET A 177 6.57 3.05 -22.58
C MET A 177 7.21 1.66 -22.75
N GLY A 178 6.48 0.68 -23.29
CA GLY A 178 6.95 -0.70 -23.46
C GLY A 178 6.97 -1.50 -22.15
N GLY A 179 6.18 -1.10 -21.16
CA GLY A 179 5.94 -1.85 -19.96
C GLY A 179 4.85 -2.90 -20.17
N GLU A 180 4.97 -4.00 -19.46
CA GLU A 180 4.02 -5.11 -19.47
C GLU A 180 3.35 -5.24 -18.10
N ILE A 181 2.00 -5.25 -18.08
CA ILE A 181 1.22 -5.53 -16.88
C ILE A 181 0.61 -6.91 -17.06
N ILE A 182 0.99 -7.84 -16.19
CA ILE A 182 0.53 -9.21 -16.21
C ILE A 182 -0.35 -9.52 -15.02
N LYS A 183 -1.47 -10.20 -15.25
CA LYS A 183 -2.31 -10.73 -14.17
C LYS A 183 -1.73 -12.05 -13.70
N VAL A 184 -1.66 -12.22 -12.39
CA VAL A 184 -1.15 -13.44 -11.77
C VAL A 184 -2.17 -14.02 -10.78
N ASP A 185 -2.04 -15.33 -10.52
CA ASP A 185 -2.83 -15.96 -9.46
C ASP A 185 -2.35 -15.48 -8.09
N LYS A 186 -3.24 -14.90 -7.31
CA LYS A 186 -2.96 -14.36 -5.99
C LYS A 186 -2.94 -15.43 -4.89
N ALA A 187 -3.55 -16.57 -5.13
CA ALA A 187 -3.71 -17.61 -4.10
C ALA A 187 -2.37 -18.13 -3.55
N PRO A 188 -1.34 -18.41 -4.36
CA PRO A 188 -0.03 -18.81 -3.84
C PRO A 188 0.64 -17.75 -2.97
N PHE A 189 0.55 -16.46 -3.36
CA PHE A 189 1.11 -15.36 -2.58
C PHE A 189 0.40 -15.22 -1.24
N ARG A 190 -0.93 -15.34 -1.23
CA ARG A 190 -1.72 -15.33 0.01
C ARG A 190 -1.36 -16.49 0.93
N ALA A 191 -1.19 -17.69 0.38
CA ALA A 191 -0.80 -18.87 1.15
C ALA A 191 0.59 -18.69 1.80
N ALA A 192 1.54 -18.13 1.07
CA ALA A 192 2.90 -17.90 1.55
C ALA A 192 2.94 -16.97 2.78
N VAL A 193 2.03 -16.00 2.89
CA VAL A 193 2.00 -15.04 3.98
C VAL A 193 1.07 -15.43 5.13
N GLN A 194 0.47 -16.62 5.08
CA GLN A 194 -0.40 -17.10 6.17
C GLN A 194 0.25 -17.00 7.57
N PRO A 195 1.55 -17.34 7.76
CA PRO A 195 2.19 -17.21 9.06
C PRO A 195 2.18 -15.78 9.64
N LEU A 196 2.13 -14.75 8.79
CA LEU A 196 2.02 -13.37 9.25
C LEU A 196 0.67 -13.09 9.90
N PHE A 197 -0.42 -13.62 9.33
CA PHE A 197 -1.75 -13.52 9.93
C PHE A 197 -1.86 -14.31 11.22
N ASP A 198 -1.23 -15.47 11.29
CA ASP A 198 -1.20 -16.29 12.50
C ASP A 198 -0.44 -15.58 13.63
N ASP A 199 0.61 -14.84 13.30
CA ASP A 199 1.34 -14.00 14.26
C ASP A 199 0.48 -12.81 14.74
N PHE A 200 -0.26 -12.14 13.87
CA PHE A 200 -1.17 -11.08 14.28
C PHE A 200 -2.28 -11.56 15.21
N LYS A 201 -2.76 -12.79 15.05
CA LYS A 201 -3.79 -13.38 15.90
C LYS A 201 -3.29 -13.69 17.32
N LYS A 202 -1.98 -13.69 17.57
CA LYS A 202 -1.41 -13.88 18.93
C LYS A 202 -1.58 -12.65 19.82
N ASP A 203 -1.65 -11.46 19.24
CA ASP A 203 -1.94 -10.22 19.97
C ASP A 203 -3.46 -9.98 19.97
N PRO A 204 -4.11 -9.91 21.15
CA PRO A 204 -5.56 -9.77 21.23
C PRO A 204 -6.12 -8.51 20.54
N LYS A 205 -5.35 -7.39 20.54
CA LYS A 205 -5.78 -6.16 19.88
C LYS A 205 -5.73 -6.30 18.36
N GLN A 206 -4.64 -6.89 17.86
CA GLN A 206 -4.49 -7.14 16.41
C GLN A 206 -5.49 -8.19 15.93
N ALA A 207 -5.75 -9.25 16.71
CA ALA A 207 -6.76 -10.25 16.41
C ALA A 207 -8.16 -9.63 16.31
N ALA A 208 -8.53 -8.77 17.26
CA ALA A 208 -9.82 -8.08 17.25
C ALA A 208 -9.95 -7.14 16.04
N LEU A 209 -8.88 -6.41 15.68
CA LEU A 209 -8.88 -5.56 14.51
C LEU A 209 -9.00 -6.38 13.24
N LEU A 210 -8.25 -7.47 13.09
CA LEU A 210 -8.34 -8.37 11.94
C LEU A 210 -9.74 -8.94 11.76
N ALA A 211 -10.40 -9.36 12.85
CA ALA A 211 -11.78 -9.84 12.80
C ALA A 211 -12.76 -8.78 12.29
N LYS A 212 -12.58 -7.49 12.67
CA LYS A 212 -13.37 -6.38 12.12
C LYS A 212 -13.14 -6.19 10.62
N PHE A 213 -11.90 -6.37 10.15
CA PHE A 213 -11.57 -6.33 8.71
C PHE A 213 -12.26 -7.46 7.95
N GLU A 214 -12.23 -8.67 8.49
CA GLU A 214 -12.87 -9.85 7.87
C GLU A 214 -14.39 -9.69 7.81
N ALA A 215 -15.02 -9.23 8.88
CA ALA A 215 -16.46 -8.97 8.93
C ALA A 215 -16.94 -7.88 7.95
N ALA A 216 -16.10 -6.91 7.65
CA ALA A 216 -16.43 -5.86 6.66
C ALA A 216 -16.37 -6.36 5.21
N ALA A 217 -15.87 -7.58 4.95
CA ALA A 217 -15.83 -8.19 3.63
C ALA A 217 -17.19 -8.73 3.17
N GLU A 218 -18.08 -9.04 4.12
CA GLU A 218 -19.47 -9.49 3.89
C GLU A 218 -20.38 -8.28 3.57
#